data_f69aeb7eb23649979c7f7909ea5239cb
#
_entry.id   f69aeb7eb23649979c7f7909ea5239cb
#
_cell.length_a   1.000
_cell.length_b   1.000
_cell.length_c   1.000
_cell.angle_alpha   90.00
_cell.angle_beta   90.00
_cell.angle_gamma   90.00
#
_symmetry.space_group_name_H-M   'P 1'
#
loop_
_entity.id
_entity.type
_entity.pdbx_description
1 polymer ?
#
loop_
_entity_poly.entity_id
_entity_poly.type
_entity_poly.pdbx_seq_one_letter_code
_entity_poly.pdbx_strand_id
1 'polypeptide(L)'
;MEGIQLSVEKAGFRNSISIIKVGGYIDTTTSSELEHALNSLLKAGSYNIIIDLGNVDYVSSAGWGIFISEIKGIREKGGDLKLVRMIPEVYEVFELLEFHFILKAFDTIDESVKDFEKNLAARGYEPAGAAVESESRSAATATVQELESKATLSSGQATSVEERIKRIIQEDPEIGTVQMVRLLSSPRYGSIKVGWFALRKILKQMDLDSKKKRLQFSVKK
;
A
#
# COMPACT_ATOMS: atom_id res chain seq x y z
N MET A 1 0.10 -28.15 10.50
CA MET A 1 -0.27 -26.73 10.62
C MET A 1 0.90 -25.93 10.10
N GLU A 2 0.71 -25.18 9.05
CA GLU A 2 1.76 -24.27 8.57
C GLU A 2 1.84 -23.10 9.57
N GLY A 3 3.00 -22.96 10.20
CA GLY A 3 3.27 -21.85 11.13
C GLY A 3 3.45 -20.53 10.38
N ILE A 4 3.49 -19.42 11.11
CA ILE A 4 3.85 -18.12 10.57
C ILE A 4 5.35 -18.09 10.24
N GLN A 5 5.69 -17.48 9.13
CA GLN A 5 7.09 -17.20 8.77
C GLN A 5 7.38 -15.72 9.00
N LEU A 6 8.42 -15.45 9.78
CA LEU A 6 8.81 -14.08 10.10
C LEU A 6 10.29 -13.85 9.77
N SER A 7 10.57 -12.74 9.12
CA SER A 7 11.93 -12.22 8.97
C SER A 7 11.95 -10.71 9.16
N VAL A 8 13.06 -10.20 9.70
CA VAL A 8 13.23 -8.77 9.95
C VAL A 8 14.41 -8.25 9.15
N GLU A 9 14.16 -7.19 8.40
CA GLU A 9 15.16 -6.49 7.60
C GLU A 9 15.20 -5.00 7.98
N LYS A 10 16.29 -4.33 7.63
CA LYS A 10 16.43 -2.89 7.77
C LYS A 10 16.41 -2.20 6.42
N ALA A 11 15.80 -1.03 6.36
CA ALA A 11 15.69 -0.22 5.15
C ALA A 11 15.78 1.28 5.47
N GLY A 12 15.76 2.09 4.41
CA GLY A 12 15.83 3.54 4.51
C GLY A 12 17.21 4.06 4.91
N PHE A 13 17.30 5.37 5.00
CA PHE A 13 18.55 6.03 5.35
C PHE A 13 19.03 5.62 6.75
N ARG A 14 20.31 5.20 6.85
CA ARG A 14 20.95 4.69 8.08
C ARG A 14 20.20 3.54 8.77
N ASN A 15 19.49 2.71 7.98
CA ASN A 15 18.70 1.60 8.52
C ASN A 15 17.63 2.03 9.54
N SER A 16 17.06 3.24 9.36
CA SER A 16 16.10 3.85 10.27
C SER A 16 14.71 3.23 10.24
N ILE A 17 14.46 2.32 9.29
CA ILE A 17 13.19 1.63 9.09
C ILE A 17 13.40 0.14 9.30
N SER A 18 12.50 -0.50 10.06
CA SER A 18 12.44 -1.96 10.21
C SER A 18 11.33 -2.52 9.37
N ILE A 19 11.59 -3.57 8.61
CA ILE A 19 10.62 -4.31 7.82
C ILE A 19 10.44 -5.68 8.44
N ILE A 20 9.23 -6.01 8.88
CA ILE A 20 8.85 -7.37 9.27
C ILE A 20 8.14 -7.99 8.06
N LYS A 21 8.78 -8.96 7.43
CA LYS A 21 8.15 -9.78 6.38
C LYS A 21 7.41 -10.93 7.04
N VAL A 22 6.15 -11.07 6.70
CA VAL A 22 5.25 -12.08 7.26
C VAL A 22 4.76 -12.98 6.15
N GLY A 23 4.71 -14.29 6.40
CA GLY A 23 4.14 -15.27 5.48
C GLY A 23 3.27 -16.28 6.22
N GLY A 24 2.25 -16.82 5.52
CA GLY A 24 1.29 -17.79 6.05
C GLY A 24 0.04 -17.14 6.66
N TYR A 25 -0.45 -17.68 7.76
CA TYR A 25 -1.70 -17.27 8.39
C TYR A 25 -1.42 -16.52 9.69
N ILE A 26 -2.00 -15.32 9.86
CA ILE A 26 -1.95 -14.58 11.13
C ILE A 26 -3.27 -14.84 11.85
N ASP A 27 -3.31 -15.89 12.64
CA ASP A 27 -4.48 -16.31 13.44
C ASP A 27 -4.22 -16.20 14.95
N THR A 28 -5.11 -16.72 15.76
CA THR A 28 -4.99 -16.66 17.22
C THR A 28 -3.81 -17.44 17.78
N THR A 29 -3.29 -18.43 17.04
CA THR A 29 -2.17 -19.28 17.46
C THR A 29 -0.82 -18.69 17.04
N THR A 30 -0.76 -18.04 15.88
CA THR A 30 0.46 -17.49 15.28
C THR A 30 0.67 -15.99 15.59
N SER A 31 -0.41 -15.28 15.94
CA SER A 31 -0.36 -13.84 16.22
C SER A 31 0.62 -13.44 17.33
N SER A 32 0.83 -14.31 18.33
CA SER A 32 1.80 -14.06 19.41
C SER A 32 3.23 -13.97 18.90
N GLU A 33 3.61 -14.71 17.88
CA GLU A 33 4.95 -14.66 17.29
C GLU A 33 5.19 -13.30 16.61
N LEU A 34 4.19 -12.80 15.88
CA LEU A 34 4.24 -11.48 15.26
C LEU A 34 4.30 -10.37 16.33
N GLU A 35 3.51 -10.48 17.39
CA GLU A 35 3.52 -9.56 18.51
C GLU A 35 4.90 -9.52 19.19
N HIS A 36 5.50 -10.68 19.42
CA HIS A 36 6.87 -10.76 19.97
C HIS A 36 7.90 -10.11 19.06
N ALA A 37 7.84 -10.33 17.76
CA ALA A 37 8.74 -9.69 16.79
C ALA A 37 8.60 -8.16 16.81
N LEU A 38 7.35 -7.67 16.80
CA LEU A 38 7.05 -6.24 16.87
C LEU A 38 7.55 -5.62 18.19
N ASN A 39 7.23 -6.23 19.32
CA ASN A 39 7.67 -5.79 20.65
C ASN A 39 9.19 -5.78 20.80
N SER A 40 9.88 -6.73 20.18
CA SER A 40 11.36 -6.75 20.18
C SER A 40 11.94 -5.54 19.47
N LEU A 41 11.36 -5.12 18.35
CA LEU A 41 11.76 -3.91 17.63
C LEU A 41 11.46 -2.64 18.44
N LEU A 42 10.30 -2.57 19.08
CA LEU A 42 9.91 -1.43 19.91
C LEU A 42 10.83 -1.27 21.12
N LYS A 43 11.19 -2.38 21.78
CA LYS A 43 12.17 -2.39 22.88
C LYS A 43 13.58 -1.98 22.42
N ALA A 44 13.94 -2.29 21.17
CA ALA A 44 15.19 -1.86 20.57
C ALA A 44 15.18 -0.39 20.10
N GLY A 45 14.07 0.35 20.32
CA GLY A 45 13.94 1.75 19.91
C GLY A 45 13.61 1.94 18.42
N SER A 46 13.22 0.89 17.71
CA SER A 46 12.82 0.95 16.31
C SER A 46 11.31 1.24 16.20
N TYR A 47 10.96 2.47 15.88
CA TYR A 47 9.57 2.93 15.82
C TYR A 47 9.05 3.20 14.39
N ASN A 48 9.91 3.18 13.38
CA ASN A 48 9.48 3.23 11.98
C ASN A 48 9.40 1.81 11.46
N ILE A 49 8.19 1.27 11.33
CA ILE A 49 7.96 -0.15 11.09
C ILE A 49 7.10 -0.34 9.84
N ILE A 50 7.53 -1.22 8.97
CA ILE A 50 6.77 -1.71 7.82
C ILE A 50 6.44 -3.18 8.09
N ILE A 51 5.18 -3.54 7.99
CA ILE A 51 4.73 -4.93 8.00
C ILE A 51 4.42 -5.32 6.56
N ASP A 52 5.18 -6.25 6.04
CA ASP A 52 5.03 -6.76 4.69
C ASP A 52 4.16 -8.02 4.71
N LEU A 53 2.96 -7.89 4.17
CA LEU A 53 1.92 -8.91 4.14
C LEU A 53 1.78 -9.59 2.77
N GLY A 54 2.79 -9.46 1.90
CA GLY A 54 2.75 -9.98 0.52
C GLY A 54 2.61 -11.49 0.41
N ASN A 55 2.98 -12.23 1.46
CA ASN A 55 2.86 -13.67 1.53
C ASN A 55 1.90 -14.12 2.66
N VAL A 56 0.98 -13.25 3.08
CA VAL A 56 -0.03 -13.55 4.09
C VAL A 56 -1.36 -13.80 3.41
N ASP A 57 -1.92 -14.99 3.62
CA ASP A 57 -3.18 -15.41 3.02
C ASP A 57 -4.40 -15.02 3.87
N TYR A 58 -4.20 -14.84 5.18
CA TYR A 58 -5.28 -14.56 6.11
C TYR A 58 -4.80 -13.80 7.36
N VAL A 59 -5.61 -12.85 7.81
CA VAL A 59 -5.39 -12.11 9.07
C VAL A 59 -6.67 -12.17 9.90
N SER A 60 -6.60 -12.79 11.08
CA SER A 60 -7.70 -12.85 12.03
C SER A 60 -7.89 -11.52 12.76
N SER A 61 -9.00 -11.39 13.51
CA SER A 61 -9.23 -10.25 14.39
C SER A 61 -8.14 -10.07 15.45
N ALA A 62 -7.55 -11.16 15.92
CA ALA A 62 -6.40 -11.11 16.83
C ALA A 62 -5.15 -10.50 16.15
N GLY A 63 -4.87 -10.90 14.90
CA GLY A 63 -3.78 -10.33 14.11
C GLY A 63 -3.96 -8.83 13.84
N TRP A 64 -5.14 -8.41 13.44
CA TRP A 64 -5.45 -6.98 13.28
C TRP A 64 -5.32 -6.22 14.60
N GLY A 65 -5.75 -6.83 15.71
CA GLY A 65 -5.65 -6.27 17.06
C GLY A 65 -4.22 -5.87 17.44
N ILE A 66 -3.20 -6.63 17.04
CA ILE A 66 -1.79 -6.30 17.30
C ILE A 66 -1.42 -4.94 16.70
N PHE A 67 -1.75 -4.74 15.42
CA PHE A 67 -1.39 -3.49 14.75
C PHE A 67 -2.12 -2.29 15.35
N ILE A 68 -3.38 -2.46 15.71
CA ILE A 68 -4.22 -1.39 16.27
C ILE A 68 -3.81 -1.04 17.70
N SER A 69 -3.42 -2.02 18.52
CA SER A 69 -2.96 -1.76 19.89
C SER A 69 -1.65 -1.00 19.93
N GLU A 70 -0.71 -1.34 19.03
CA GLU A 70 0.65 -0.80 19.08
C GLU A 70 0.78 0.58 18.39
N ILE A 71 -0.07 0.89 17.41
CA ILE A 71 0.09 2.11 16.59
C ILE A 71 0.11 3.40 17.41
N LYS A 72 -0.67 3.49 18.48
CA LYS A 72 -0.72 4.67 19.34
C LYS A 72 0.63 4.89 20.03
N GLY A 73 1.15 3.86 20.70
CA GLY A 73 2.45 3.92 21.38
C GLY A 73 3.62 4.18 20.44
N ILE A 74 3.58 3.63 19.23
CA ILE A 74 4.57 3.88 18.19
C ILE A 74 4.55 5.37 17.78
N ARG A 75 3.37 5.96 17.59
CA ARG A 75 3.23 7.37 17.21
C ARG A 75 3.64 8.33 18.32
N GLU A 76 3.37 8.00 19.57
CA GLU A 76 3.82 8.76 20.74
C GLU A 76 5.35 8.82 20.82
N LYS A 77 6.04 7.80 20.32
CA LYS A 77 7.50 7.75 20.18
C LYS A 77 8.04 8.41 18.90
N GLY A 78 7.16 9.05 18.14
CA GLY A 78 7.54 9.75 16.91
C GLY A 78 7.71 8.86 15.69
N GLY A 79 7.34 7.56 15.76
CA GLY A 79 7.34 6.61 14.65
C GLY A 79 5.99 6.49 13.95
N ASP A 80 5.87 5.47 13.12
CA ASP A 80 4.62 5.02 12.50
C ASP A 80 4.73 3.54 12.12
N LEU A 81 3.59 2.88 11.94
CA LEU A 81 3.48 1.52 11.43
C LEU A 81 2.71 1.55 10.11
N LYS A 82 3.25 0.90 9.11
CA LYS A 82 2.68 0.84 7.76
C LYS A 82 2.57 -0.58 7.28
N LEU A 83 1.54 -0.86 6.50
CA LEU A 83 1.29 -2.16 5.90
C LEU A 83 1.62 -2.10 4.41
N VAL A 84 2.22 -3.17 3.87
CA VAL A 84 2.54 -3.22 2.45
C VAL A 84 2.18 -4.56 1.83
N ARG A 85 1.92 -4.54 0.52
CA ARG A 85 1.74 -5.71 -0.34
C ARG A 85 0.60 -6.65 0.07
N MET A 86 -0.41 -6.18 0.78
CA MET A 86 -1.57 -7.01 1.11
C MET A 86 -2.17 -7.62 -0.17
N ILE A 87 -2.46 -8.92 -0.13
CA ILE A 87 -3.26 -9.56 -1.18
C ILE A 87 -4.69 -9.01 -1.16
N PRO A 88 -5.44 -9.10 -2.25
CA PRO A 88 -6.80 -8.51 -2.35
C PRO A 88 -7.74 -8.95 -1.22
N GLU A 89 -7.68 -10.21 -0.83
CA GLU A 89 -8.53 -10.80 0.23
C GLU A 89 -8.27 -10.19 1.60
N VAL A 90 -7.00 -10.01 1.97
CA VAL A 90 -6.58 -9.37 3.22
C VAL A 90 -6.90 -7.88 3.19
N TYR A 91 -6.72 -7.25 2.01
CA TYR A 91 -7.01 -5.84 1.82
C TYR A 91 -8.51 -5.54 1.94
N GLU A 92 -9.39 -6.42 1.44
CA GLU A 92 -10.84 -6.26 1.54
C GLU A 92 -11.30 -6.20 3.01
N VAL A 93 -10.72 -7.04 3.88
CA VAL A 93 -10.98 -7.00 5.32
C VAL A 93 -10.45 -5.71 5.94
N PHE A 94 -9.25 -5.26 5.54
CA PHE A 94 -8.67 -3.99 5.98
C PHE A 94 -9.57 -2.79 5.66
N GLU A 95 -10.20 -2.77 4.47
CA GLU A 95 -11.15 -1.72 4.09
C GLU A 95 -12.48 -1.86 4.83
N LEU A 96 -13.02 -3.08 4.94
CA LEU A 96 -14.29 -3.34 5.61
C LEU A 96 -14.27 -2.89 7.07
N LEU A 97 -13.13 -3.09 7.75
CA LEU A 97 -12.91 -2.66 9.13
C LEU A 97 -12.45 -1.20 9.24
N GLU A 98 -12.42 -0.46 8.14
CA GLU A 98 -12.07 0.96 8.07
C GLU A 98 -10.68 1.29 8.65
N PHE A 99 -9.75 0.31 8.68
CA PHE A 99 -8.41 0.50 9.25
C PHE A 99 -7.55 1.51 8.49
N HIS A 100 -7.93 1.87 7.26
CA HIS A 100 -7.27 2.91 6.47
C HIS A 100 -7.33 4.31 7.12
N PHE A 101 -8.21 4.55 8.10
CA PHE A 101 -8.19 5.76 8.92
C PHE A 101 -7.08 5.77 9.98
N ILE A 102 -6.61 4.57 10.35
CA ILE A 102 -5.64 4.40 11.44
C ILE A 102 -4.27 4.02 10.89
N LEU A 103 -4.21 3.12 9.91
CA LEU A 103 -2.99 2.57 9.34
C LEU A 103 -2.85 2.95 7.88
N LYS A 104 -1.64 3.32 7.45
CA LYS A 104 -1.34 3.54 6.04
C LYS A 104 -0.97 2.22 5.38
N ALA A 105 -1.52 1.99 4.20
CA ALA A 105 -1.22 0.84 3.35
C ALA A 105 -0.63 1.27 2.01
N PHE A 106 0.32 0.49 1.47
CA PHE A 106 1.01 0.75 0.21
C PHE A 106 1.12 -0.53 -0.63
N ASP A 107 1.21 -0.39 -1.95
CA ASP A 107 1.41 -1.51 -2.87
C ASP A 107 2.83 -2.08 -2.80
N THR A 108 3.81 -1.24 -2.50
CA THR A 108 5.22 -1.62 -2.51
C THR A 108 5.96 -1.16 -1.26
N ILE A 109 7.03 -1.88 -0.93
CA ILE A 109 7.95 -1.50 0.15
C ILE A 109 8.57 -0.13 -0.15
N ASP A 110 8.99 0.12 -1.39
CA ASP A 110 9.66 1.37 -1.80
C ASP A 110 8.78 2.60 -1.60
N GLU A 111 7.47 2.51 -1.91
CA GLU A 111 6.54 3.61 -1.64
C GLU A 111 6.42 3.91 -0.14
N SER A 112 6.36 2.86 0.66
CA SER A 112 6.28 2.98 2.12
C SER A 112 7.55 3.57 2.72
N VAL A 113 8.73 3.16 2.23
CA VAL A 113 10.04 3.73 2.62
C VAL A 113 10.10 5.20 2.26
N LYS A 114 9.76 5.58 1.02
CA LYS A 114 9.72 6.99 0.58
C LYS A 114 8.78 7.85 1.42
N ASP A 115 7.61 7.31 1.83
CA ASP A 115 6.69 8.05 2.71
C ASP A 115 7.28 8.25 4.11
N PHE A 116 8.06 7.28 4.65
CA PHE A 116 8.81 7.47 5.89
C PHE A 116 9.90 8.53 5.75
N GLU A 117 10.73 8.45 4.72
CA GLU A 117 11.83 9.38 4.48
C GLU A 117 11.34 10.80 4.28
N LYS A 118 10.23 10.99 3.55
CA LYS A 118 9.58 12.30 3.40
C LYS A 118 9.12 12.87 4.74
N ASN A 119 8.55 12.05 5.61
CA ASN A 119 8.10 12.47 6.93
C ASN A 119 9.28 12.79 7.87
N LEU A 120 10.38 12.04 7.78
CA LEU A 120 11.61 12.31 8.54
C LEU A 120 12.27 13.61 8.09
N ALA A 121 12.36 13.86 6.79
CA ALA A 121 12.87 15.11 6.23
C ALA A 121 12.02 16.33 6.67
N ALA A 122 10.69 16.21 6.68
CA ALA A 122 9.77 17.25 7.15
C ALA A 122 9.93 17.57 8.65
N ARG A 123 10.52 16.65 9.44
CA ARG A 123 10.84 16.83 10.86
C ARG A 123 12.25 17.38 11.11
N GLY A 124 12.94 17.86 10.08
CA GLY A 124 14.30 18.42 10.18
C GLY A 124 15.42 17.37 10.26
N TYR A 125 15.11 16.12 9.94
CA TYR A 125 16.11 15.09 9.75
C TYR A 125 16.65 15.19 8.32
N GLU A 126 17.64 16.09 8.11
CA GLU A 126 18.34 16.16 6.83
C GLU A 126 19.21 14.91 6.67
N PRO A 127 19.06 14.13 5.58
CA PRO A 127 20.01 13.11 5.23
C PRO A 127 21.33 13.82 4.87
N ALA A 128 22.33 13.69 5.75
CA ALA A 128 23.70 14.16 5.47
C ALA A 128 24.29 13.35 4.29
N GLY A 129 23.84 13.58 3.08
CA GLY A 129 24.15 12.85 1.86
C GLY A 129 23.46 13.38 0.62
N ALA A 130 22.54 14.34 0.78
CA ALA A 130 21.87 14.95 -0.39
C ALA A 130 22.79 15.85 -1.24
N ALA A 131 24.02 16.08 -0.78
CA ALA A 131 24.99 16.94 -1.49
C ALA A 131 25.84 16.18 -2.54
N VAL A 132 25.77 14.86 -2.65
CA VAL A 132 26.63 14.07 -3.57
C VAL A 132 25.86 13.53 -4.78
N GLU A 133 24.52 13.59 -4.80
CA GLU A 133 23.71 13.12 -5.93
C GLU A 133 23.37 14.18 -6.99
N SER A 134 23.78 15.45 -6.79
CA SER A 134 23.53 16.48 -7.81
C SER A 134 24.51 16.47 -8.99
N GLU A 135 25.68 15.81 -8.87
CA GLU A 135 26.65 15.76 -9.96
C GLU A 135 26.61 14.49 -10.83
N SER A 136 25.92 13.42 -10.39
CA SER A 136 25.77 12.22 -11.23
C SER A 136 24.48 12.20 -12.08
N ARG A 137 23.59 13.20 -11.91
CA ARG A 137 22.35 13.31 -12.70
C ARG A 137 22.52 13.86 -14.12
N SER A 138 23.69 14.40 -14.44
CA SER A 138 23.96 14.95 -15.79
C SER A 138 24.22 13.88 -16.86
N ALA A 139 24.56 12.64 -16.49
CA ALA A 139 24.83 11.57 -17.45
C ALA A 139 23.69 10.56 -17.62
N ALA A 140 22.69 10.58 -16.72
CA ALA A 140 21.55 9.64 -16.75
C ALA A 140 20.30 10.20 -17.44
N THR A 141 20.32 11.49 -17.85
CA THR A 141 19.14 12.15 -18.45
C THR A 141 18.88 11.71 -19.89
N ALA A 142 19.86 11.09 -20.56
CA ALA A 142 19.69 10.63 -21.93
C ALA A 142 18.96 9.30 -22.07
N THR A 143 18.92 8.48 -20.99
CA THR A 143 18.30 7.15 -21.03
C THR A 143 16.85 7.16 -20.53
N VAL A 144 16.47 8.17 -19.75
CA VAL A 144 15.11 8.30 -19.19
C VAL A 144 14.12 8.87 -20.21
N GLN A 145 14.61 9.70 -21.15
CA GLN A 145 13.76 10.22 -22.23
C GLN A 145 13.31 9.15 -23.24
N GLU A 146 14.07 8.04 -23.37
CA GLU A 146 13.68 6.94 -24.26
C GLU A 146 12.67 5.97 -23.60
N LEU A 147 12.56 5.99 -22.26
CA LEU A 147 11.53 5.26 -21.50
C LEU A 147 10.25 6.08 -21.35
N GLU A 148 10.34 7.39 -21.29
CA GLU A 148 9.15 8.28 -21.28
C GLU A 148 8.47 8.36 -22.65
N SER A 149 9.21 8.21 -23.76
CA SER A 149 8.61 8.14 -25.10
C SER A 149 7.87 6.81 -25.36
N LYS A 150 8.08 5.76 -24.54
CA LYS A 150 7.22 4.55 -24.52
C LYS A 150 6.03 4.67 -23.59
N ALA A 151 6.04 5.63 -22.66
CA ALA A 151 4.90 5.90 -21.77
C ALA A 151 3.86 6.84 -22.40
N THR A 152 4.21 7.59 -23.45
CA THR A 152 3.29 8.47 -24.18
C THR A 152 2.38 7.74 -25.19
N LEU A 153 2.57 6.43 -25.40
CA LEU A 153 1.57 5.61 -26.12
C LEU A 153 0.33 5.27 -25.30
N SER A 154 0.21 5.77 -24.06
CA SER A 154 -0.90 5.41 -23.16
C SER A 154 -1.97 6.50 -22.96
N SER A 155 -1.92 7.66 -23.60
CA SER A 155 -3.00 8.64 -23.49
C SER A 155 -4.32 8.11 -24.06
N GLY A 156 -4.29 7.26 -25.08
CA GLY A 156 -5.47 6.54 -25.60
C GLY A 156 -5.93 5.38 -24.71
N GLN A 157 -5.03 4.79 -23.90
CA GLN A 157 -5.41 3.71 -22.99
C GLN A 157 -5.95 4.23 -21.64
N ALA A 158 -5.52 5.41 -21.20
CA ALA A 158 -6.06 6.03 -19.98
C ALA A 158 -7.54 6.36 -20.13
N THR A 159 -7.94 6.96 -21.25
CA THR A 159 -9.35 7.22 -21.60
C THR A 159 -10.16 5.91 -21.62
N SER A 160 -9.56 4.83 -22.13
CA SER A 160 -10.22 3.52 -22.17
C SER A 160 -10.37 2.88 -20.78
N VAL A 161 -9.46 3.13 -19.83
CA VAL A 161 -9.55 2.60 -18.44
C VAL A 161 -10.67 3.30 -17.68
N GLU A 162 -10.74 4.63 -17.74
CA GLU A 162 -11.81 5.41 -17.10
C GLU A 162 -13.20 5.06 -17.64
N GLU A 163 -13.32 4.90 -18.94
CA GLU A 163 -14.58 4.47 -19.57
C GLU A 163 -15.01 3.07 -19.12
N ARG A 164 -14.07 2.15 -18.96
CA ARG A 164 -14.35 0.80 -18.46
C ARG A 164 -14.74 0.82 -16.98
N ILE A 165 -14.09 1.62 -16.16
CA ILE A 165 -14.47 1.84 -14.76
C ILE A 165 -15.91 2.38 -14.69
N LYS A 166 -16.27 3.38 -15.49
CA LYS A 166 -17.62 3.92 -15.56
C LYS A 166 -18.65 2.85 -15.94
N ARG A 167 -18.30 2.00 -16.90
CA ARG A 167 -19.15 0.90 -17.34
C ARG A 167 -19.36 -0.15 -16.24
N ILE A 168 -18.30 -0.53 -15.52
CA ILE A 168 -18.39 -1.45 -14.38
C ILE A 168 -19.32 -0.86 -13.30
N ILE A 169 -19.16 0.42 -12.97
CA ILE A 169 -19.99 1.10 -11.97
C ILE A 169 -21.45 1.22 -12.43
N GLN A 170 -21.71 1.33 -13.73
CA GLN A 170 -23.08 1.34 -14.26
C GLN A 170 -23.74 -0.04 -14.21
N GLU A 171 -22.96 -1.13 -14.38
CA GLU A 171 -23.44 -2.50 -14.28
C GLU A 171 -23.65 -2.91 -12.81
N ASP A 172 -22.76 -2.51 -11.91
CA ASP A 172 -22.85 -2.75 -10.47
C ASP A 172 -22.32 -1.54 -9.68
N PRO A 173 -23.21 -0.61 -9.26
CA PRO A 173 -22.82 0.57 -8.50
C PRO A 173 -22.31 0.28 -7.09
N GLU A 174 -22.60 -0.90 -6.55
CA GLU A 174 -22.20 -1.33 -5.22
C GLU A 174 -20.87 -2.08 -5.20
N ILE A 175 -20.29 -2.33 -6.38
CA ILE A 175 -19.07 -3.11 -6.53
C ILE A 175 -17.94 -2.60 -5.65
N GLY A 176 -17.25 -3.51 -4.94
CA GLY A 176 -16.05 -3.21 -4.17
C GLY A 176 -14.85 -2.87 -5.07
N THR A 177 -13.93 -2.07 -4.56
CA THR A 177 -12.73 -1.66 -5.33
C THR A 177 -11.88 -2.87 -5.73
N VAL A 178 -11.78 -3.88 -4.87
CA VAL A 178 -11.06 -5.14 -5.15
C VAL A 178 -11.71 -5.93 -6.28
N GLN A 179 -13.04 -6.06 -6.25
CA GLN A 179 -13.78 -6.74 -7.32
C GLN A 179 -13.63 -5.99 -8.66
N MET A 180 -13.57 -4.67 -8.61
CA MET A 180 -13.33 -3.83 -9.80
C MET A 180 -11.93 -4.08 -10.39
N VAL A 181 -10.88 -4.22 -9.57
CA VAL A 181 -9.53 -4.62 -10.02
C VAL A 181 -9.58 -5.98 -10.72
N ARG A 182 -10.27 -6.96 -10.13
CA ARG A 182 -10.43 -8.30 -10.73
C ARG A 182 -11.17 -8.23 -12.07
N LEU A 183 -12.25 -7.46 -12.15
CA LEU A 183 -13.00 -7.29 -13.40
C LEU A 183 -12.17 -6.61 -14.49
N LEU A 184 -11.42 -5.55 -14.17
CA LEU A 184 -10.52 -4.88 -15.11
C LEU A 184 -9.43 -5.82 -15.63
N SER A 185 -8.96 -6.76 -14.81
CA SER A 185 -7.99 -7.78 -15.19
C SER A 185 -8.60 -8.90 -16.03
N SER A 186 -9.93 -9.00 -16.12
CA SER A 186 -10.61 -10.04 -16.91
C SER A 186 -10.59 -9.75 -18.40
N PRO A 187 -10.71 -10.77 -19.28
CA PRO A 187 -10.79 -10.60 -20.74
C PRO A 187 -11.97 -9.73 -21.16
N ARG A 188 -13.08 -9.74 -20.41
CA ARG A 188 -14.29 -8.95 -20.68
C ARG A 188 -14.02 -7.44 -20.68
N TYR A 189 -13.09 -6.98 -19.86
CA TYR A 189 -12.72 -5.56 -19.73
C TYR A 189 -11.31 -5.26 -20.27
N GLY A 190 -10.71 -6.20 -21.02
CA GLY A 190 -9.48 -6.01 -21.77
C GLY A 190 -8.19 -6.33 -21.02
N SER A 191 -8.27 -7.17 -19.98
CA SER A 191 -7.11 -7.70 -19.24
C SER A 191 -6.14 -6.60 -18.74
N ILE A 192 -6.70 -5.48 -18.27
CA ILE A 192 -5.91 -4.35 -17.80
C ILE A 192 -5.43 -4.64 -16.38
N LYS A 193 -4.12 -4.73 -16.20
CA LYS A 193 -3.50 -4.85 -14.88
C LYS A 193 -3.39 -3.47 -14.23
N VAL A 194 -4.42 -3.08 -13.49
CA VAL A 194 -4.41 -1.87 -12.67
C VAL A 194 -4.25 -2.31 -11.22
N GLY A 195 -3.21 -1.84 -10.55
CA GLY A 195 -3.07 -2.04 -9.11
C GLY A 195 -4.19 -1.32 -8.35
N TRP A 196 -4.52 -1.82 -7.17
CA TRP A 196 -5.62 -1.30 -6.36
C TRP A 196 -5.47 0.19 -6.04
N PHE A 197 -4.27 0.63 -5.66
CA PHE A 197 -4.01 2.06 -5.36
C PHE A 197 -4.10 2.95 -6.61
N ALA A 198 -3.65 2.44 -7.75
CA ALA A 198 -3.81 3.14 -9.02
C ALA A 198 -5.29 3.30 -9.37
N LEU A 199 -6.09 2.24 -9.21
CA LEU A 199 -7.54 2.29 -9.38
C LEU A 199 -8.19 3.29 -8.41
N ARG A 200 -7.81 3.26 -7.13
CA ARG A 200 -8.35 4.20 -6.13
C ARG A 200 -8.00 5.65 -6.44
N LYS A 201 -6.78 5.91 -6.93
CA LYS A 201 -6.38 7.25 -7.40
C LYS A 201 -7.26 7.73 -8.56
N ILE A 202 -7.52 6.85 -9.53
CA ILE A 202 -8.42 7.13 -10.67
C ILE A 202 -9.86 7.39 -10.17
N LEU A 203 -10.39 6.54 -9.29
CA LEU A 203 -11.72 6.71 -8.71
C LEU A 203 -11.84 8.03 -7.95
N LYS A 204 -10.80 8.45 -7.23
CA LYS A 204 -10.76 9.73 -6.52
C LYS A 204 -10.71 10.92 -7.49
N GLN A 205 -9.97 10.82 -8.59
CA GLN A 205 -9.94 11.84 -9.66
C GLN A 205 -11.30 11.98 -10.35
N MET A 206 -12.04 10.87 -10.48
CA MET A 206 -13.38 10.85 -11.07
C MET A 206 -14.50 11.18 -10.09
N ASP A 207 -14.18 11.47 -8.82
CA ASP A 207 -15.13 11.65 -7.71
C ASP A 207 -16.07 10.44 -7.49
N LEU A 208 -15.53 9.22 -7.68
CA LEU A 208 -16.22 7.93 -7.54
C LEU A 208 -15.58 7.03 -6.48
N ASP A 209 -14.86 7.63 -5.55
CA ASP A 209 -14.08 6.96 -4.50
C ASP A 209 -14.93 6.28 -3.41
N SER A 210 -16.19 6.71 -3.24
CA SER A 210 -17.10 6.11 -2.26
C SER A 210 -18.29 5.41 -2.92
N LYS A 211 -18.83 4.37 -2.23
CA LYS A 211 -20.01 3.64 -2.68
C LYS A 211 -21.21 4.56 -2.92
N LYS A 212 -21.40 5.56 -2.04
CA LYS A 212 -22.47 6.56 -2.16
C LYS A 212 -22.37 7.40 -3.45
N LYS A 213 -21.17 7.83 -3.82
CA LYS A 213 -20.92 8.59 -5.05
C LYS A 213 -21.14 7.74 -6.31
N ARG A 214 -20.74 6.46 -6.25
CA ARG A 214 -20.98 5.50 -7.34
C ARG A 214 -22.46 5.24 -7.57
N LEU A 215 -23.23 5.07 -6.51
CA LEU A 215 -24.70 4.96 -6.57
C LEU A 215 -25.32 6.22 -7.17
N GLN A 216 -24.90 7.41 -6.74
CA GLN A 216 -25.41 8.67 -7.32
C GLN A 216 -25.05 8.84 -8.80
N PHE A 217 -23.88 8.35 -9.21
CA PHE A 217 -23.45 8.37 -10.61
C PHE A 217 -24.31 7.45 -11.49
N SER A 218 -24.70 6.27 -10.99
CA SER A 218 -25.53 5.31 -11.74
C SER A 218 -26.98 5.76 -11.90
N VAL A 219 -27.50 6.58 -10.96
CA VAL A 219 -28.89 7.09 -10.96
C VAL A 219 -29.07 8.34 -11.86
N LYS A 220 -27.96 9.02 -12.21
CA LYS A 220 -27.97 10.25 -13.02
C LYS A 220 -28.05 10.03 -14.53
N LYS A 221 -28.71 8.95 -14.98
CA LYS A 221 -28.93 8.67 -16.39
C LYS A 221 -30.39 8.89 -16.79
#